data_9d2745b26254da8ec6405a68745a19bf
#
_entry.id   9d2745b26254da8ec6405a68745a19bf
#
_cell.length_a   1.000
_cell.length_b   1.000
_cell.length_c   1.000
_cell.angle_alpha   90.00
_cell.angle_beta   90.00
_cell.angle_gamma   90.00
#
_symmetry.space_group_name_H-M   'P 1'
#
loop_
_entity.id
_entity.type
_entity.pdbx_description
1 polymer ?
#
loop_
_entity_poly.entity_id
_entity_poly.type
_entity_poly.pdbx_seq_one_letter_code
_entity_poly.pdbx_strand_id
1 'polypeptide(L)'
;QIGSGRALRTDDFVFSSYRENGVAYCRGVDLTDILRVWRGTASSGWDPYTINMATPQIIIGAQTLHATGYAMGIQNDGADSVAVTYFGDGATSEGDVNEAMVFAASFQVPVVFFCTNNHWAISEPVRLQSHIQLADRAAGFGIPSLRVDGNDVLAVMAATRVALDRARRGGGPTFIEAVSYRMGPHTTADDPTRYRDANELEDWAARDPISRIAALLERK
;
A
#
# COMPACT_ATOMS: atom_id res chain seq x y z
N GLN A 1 -3.23 -3.39 5.33
CA GLN A 1 -1.82 -3.72 5.62
C GLN A 1 -1.66 -5.20 6.01
N ILE A 2 -2.34 -5.70 7.06
CA ILE A 2 -2.16 -7.10 7.53
C ILE A 2 -2.54 -8.11 6.43
N GLY A 3 -3.68 -7.92 5.76
CA GLY A 3 -4.11 -8.82 4.69
C GLY A 3 -3.10 -8.90 3.55
N SER A 4 -2.61 -7.77 3.07
CA SER A 4 -1.60 -7.73 2.01
C SER A 4 -0.24 -8.26 2.48
N GLY A 5 0.22 -7.85 3.68
CA GLY A 5 1.49 -8.32 4.23
C GLY A 5 1.56 -9.84 4.44
N ARG A 6 0.43 -10.45 4.84
CA ARG A 6 0.33 -11.91 5.01
C ARG A 6 0.16 -12.68 3.69
N ALA A 7 -0.11 -12.00 2.59
CA ALA A 7 -0.16 -12.61 1.26
C ALA A 7 1.23 -12.79 0.63
N LEU A 8 2.23 -12.03 1.10
CA LEU A 8 3.58 -12.03 0.55
C LEU A 8 4.35 -13.30 0.91
N ARG A 9 5.21 -13.74 -0.01
CA ARG A 9 6.26 -14.72 0.28
C ARG A 9 7.46 -14.03 0.93
N THR A 10 8.33 -14.80 1.52
CA THR A 10 9.56 -14.28 2.18
C THR A 10 10.52 -13.63 1.19
N ASP A 11 10.57 -14.10 -0.05
CA ASP A 11 11.40 -13.61 -1.14
C ASP A 11 10.81 -12.45 -1.94
N ASP A 12 9.56 -12.06 -1.68
CA ASP A 12 9.00 -10.82 -2.21
C ASP A 12 9.63 -9.61 -1.53
N PHE A 13 9.86 -8.53 -2.28
CA PHE A 13 10.46 -7.32 -1.74
C PHE A 13 9.44 -6.18 -1.62
N VAL A 14 9.43 -5.50 -0.48
CA VAL A 14 8.47 -4.44 -0.15
C VAL A 14 9.14 -3.07 -0.20
N PHE A 15 8.46 -2.14 -0.86
CA PHE A 15 8.78 -0.71 -0.85
C PHE A 15 7.62 0.05 -0.20
N SER A 16 7.80 0.43 1.06
CA SER A 16 6.78 1.15 1.84
C SER A 16 6.94 2.65 1.77
N SER A 17 5.87 3.37 2.06
CA SER A 17 5.96 4.76 2.49
C SER A 17 6.40 4.80 3.98
N TYR A 18 5.79 5.63 4.78
CA TYR A 18 6.16 5.76 6.21
C TYR A 18 5.07 5.25 7.19
N ARG A 19 4.00 4.64 6.71
CA ARG A 19 2.86 4.21 7.56
C ARG A 19 2.54 2.72 7.50
N GLU A 20 3.29 1.93 6.76
CA GLU A 20 3.02 0.51 6.56
C GLU A 20 3.58 -0.37 7.71
N ASN A 21 3.43 0.11 8.95
CA ASN A 21 3.90 -0.60 10.14
C ASN A 21 3.32 -2.03 10.27
N GLY A 22 2.06 -2.22 9.85
CA GLY A 22 1.44 -3.54 9.83
C GLY A 22 2.06 -4.48 8.79
N VAL A 23 2.58 -3.95 7.68
CA VAL A 23 3.34 -4.74 6.69
C VAL A 23 4.71 -5.09 7.26
N ALA A 24 5.41 -4.13 7.86
CA ALA A 24 6.70 -4.36 8.52
C ALA A 24 6.59 -5.45 9.60
N TYR A 25 5.55 -5.40 10.43
CA TYR A 25 5.24 -6.46 11.39
C TYR A 25 5.05 -7.83 10.72
N CYS A 26 4.32 -7.90 9.61
CA CYS A 26 4.15 -9.14 8.85
C CYS A 26 5.46 -9.67 8.24
N ARG A 27 6.42 -8.77 7.97
CA ARG A 27 7.77 -9.10 7.49
C ARG A 27 8.72 -9.53 8.61
N GLY A 28 8.28 -9.48 9.87
CA GLY A 28 9.05 -9.91 11.04
C GLY A 28 9.80 -8.80 11.78
N VAL A 29 9.52 -7.53 11.46
CA VAL A 29 10.08 -6.40 12.23
C VAL A 29 9.50 -6.40 13.63
N ASP A 30 10.35 -6.27 14.65
CA ASP A 30 9.91 -6.09 16.02
C ASP A 30 9.20 -4.73 16.18
N LEU A 31 8.07 -4.73 16.90
CA LEU A 31 7.32 -3.49 17.14
C LEU A 31 8.14 -2.45 17.90
N THR A 32 9.09 -2.89 18.74
CA THR A 32 10.01 -2.00 19.45
C THR A 32 10.89 -1.22 18.46
N ASP A 33 11.37 -1.88 17.39
CA ASP A 33 12.21 -1.22 16.38
C ASP A 33 11.40 -0.20 15.57
N ILE A 34 10.13 -0.48 15.26
CA ILE A 34 9.22 0.50 14.66
C ILE A 34 9.05 1.71 15.59
N LEU A 35 8.81 1.48 16.89
CA LEU A 35 8.66 2.56 17.87
C LEU A 35 9.94 3.40 18.02
N ARG A 36 11.11 2.79 17.93
CA ARG A 36 12.41 3.50 17.97
C ARG A 36 12.57 4.51 16.83
N VAL A 37 12.14 4.14 15.62
CA VAL A 37 12.10 5.06 14.47
C VAL A 37 11.20 6.26 14.77
N TRP A 38 9.98 6.01 15.23
CA TRP A 38 9.03 7.08 15.56
C TRP A 38 9.45 7.94 16.74
N ARG A 39 10.26 7.40 17.64
CA ARG A 39 10.90 8.18 18.74
C ARG A 39 12.14 8.94 18.31
N GLY A 40 12.61 8.77 17.08
CA GLY A 40 13.85 9.38 16.58
C GLY A 40 15.13 8.82 17.22
N THR A 41 15.08 7.64 17.83
CA THR A 41 16.25 6.99 18.45
C THR A 41 16.94 6.02 17.49
N ALA A 42 16.38 5.79 16.31
CA ALA A 42 16.98 5.03 15.22
C ALA A 42 16.60 5.68 13.88
N SER A 43 17.52 5.68 12.92
CA SER A 43 17.30 6.24 11.58
C SER A 43 16.52 5.29 10.66
N SER A 44 16.68 3.97 10.86
CA SER A 44 15.88 2.92 10.23
C SER A 44 15.58 1.85 11.27
N GLY A 45 14.43 1.19 11.16
CA GLY A 45 14.02 0.18 12.12
C GLY A 45 14.60 -1.21 11.84
N TRP A 46 15.18 -1.44 10.65
CA TRP A 46 15.61 -2.77 10.20
C TRP A 46 16.65 -2.71 9.08
N ASP A 47 17.34 -3.81 8.86
CA ASP A 47 18.14 -4.06 7.66
C ASP A 47 17.21 -4.51 6.52
N PRO A 48 17.15 -3.78 5.39
CA PRO A 48 16.28 -4.09 4.26
C PRO A 48 16.44 -5.50 3.70
N TYR A 49 17.64 -6.01 3.68
CA TYR A 49 17.93 -7.32 3.07
C TYR A 49 17.57 -8.50 3.98
N THR A 50 17.57 -8.28 5.30
CA THR A 50 17.20 -9.33 6.26
C THR A 50 15.73 -9.72 6.15
N ILE A 51 14.86 -8.74 5.86
CA ILE A 51 13.42 -8.94 5.85
C ILE A 51 12.78 -8.70 4.47
N ASN A 52 13.60 -8.40 3.46
CA ASN A 52 13.16 -8.03 2.11
C ASN A 52 12.11 -6.91 2.11
N MET A 53 12.42 -5.82 2.85
CA MET A 53 11.61 -4.62 2.91
C MET A 53 12.50 -3.39 3.04
N ALA A 54 12.37 -2.46 2.09
CA ALA A 54 13.06 -1.18 2.12
C ALA A 54 12.69 -0.39 3.39
N THR A 55 13.62 0.45 3.85
CA THR A 55 13.37 1.37 4.96
C THR A 55 12.25 2.36 4.62
N PRO A 56 11.54 2.93 5.61
CA PRO A 56 10.45 3.87 5.36
C PRO A 56 10.89 5.05 4.48
N GLN A 57 10.05 5.37 3.50
CA GLN A 57 10.27 6.47 2.55
C GLN A 57 9.29 7.60 2.83
N ILE A 58 9.80 8.80 3.11
CA ILE A 58 8.98 9.99 3.42
C ILE A 58 8.68 10.80 2.16
N ILE A 59 9.53 10.73 1.13
CA ILE A 59 9.32 11.40 -0.15
C ILE A 59 8.16 10.73 -0.87
N ILE A 60 7.07 11.46 -1.01
CA ILE A 60 5.80 10.92 -1.51
C ILE A 60 5.95 10.39 -2.96
N GLY A 61 5.61 9.13 -3.16
CA GLY A 61 5.63 8.49 -4.49
C GLY A 61 6.97 7.89 -4.90
N ALA A 62 8.11 8.35 -4.39
CA ALA A 62 9.44 7.94 -4.84
C ALA A 62 9.67 6.42 -4.75
N GLN A 63 9.11 5.75 -3.74
CA GLN A 63 9.23 4.30 -3.57
C GLN A 63 8.64 3.50 -4.73
N THR A 64 7.72 4.08 -5.51
CA THR A 64 7.11 3.38 -6.65
C THR A 64 8.09 3.19 -7.80
N LEU A 65 8.94 4.19 -8.07
CA LEU A 65 10.03 4.08 -9.03
C LEU A 65 11.09 3.07 -8.58
N HIS A 66 11.45 3.10 -7.28
CA HIS A 66 12.39 2.11 -6.73
C HIS A 66 11.86 0.69 -6.86
N ALA A 67 10.58 0.47 -6.54
CA ALA A 67 9.94 -0.84 -6.68
C ALA A 67 9.92 -1.32 -8.14
N THR A 68 9.62 -0.40 -9.07
CA THR A 68 9.60 -0.72 -10.51
C THR A 68 11.00 -1.09 -11.00
N GLY A 69 12.03 -0.33 -10.62
CA GLY A 69 13.42 -0.64 -10.96
C GLY A 69 13.89 -1.98 -10.36
N TYR A 70 13.51 -2.25 -9.11
CA TYR A 70 13.80 -3.52 -8.45
C TYR A 70 13.11 -4.70 -9.15
N ALA A 71 11.86 -4.53 -9.58
CA ALA A 71 11.11 -5.51 -10.34
C ALA A 71 11.74 -5.79 -11.72
N MET A 72 12.35 -4.78 -12.36
CA MET A 72 13.16 -4.99 -13.57
C MET A 72 14.37 -5.89 -13.29
N GLY A 73 15.02 -5.70 -12.13
CA GLY A 73 16.10 -6.58 -11.66
C GLY A 73 15.62 -8.01 -11.47
N ILE A 74 14.50 -8.21 -10.75
CA ILE A 74 13.89 -9.54 -10.58
C ILE A 74 13.65 -10.24 -11.93
N GLN A 75 13.08 -9.50 -12.88
CA GLN A 75 12.78 -10.03 -14.22
C GLN A 75 14.08 -10.39 -14.97
N ASN A 76 15.10 -9.54 -14.90
CA ASN A 76 16.39 -9.76 -15.55
C ASN A 76 17.12 -10.98 -14.97
N ASP A 77 16.99 -11.21 -13.68
CA ASP A 77 17.56 -12.38 -12.99
C ASP A 77 16.76 -13.67 -13.22
N GLY A 78 15.61 -13.60 -13.88
CA GLY A 78 14.73 -14.73 -14.12
C GLY A 78 14.10 -15.29 -12.84
N ALA A 79 14.03 -14.48 -11.78
CA ALA A 79 13.40 -14.86 -10.51
C ALA A 79 11.87 -14.74 -10.57
N ASP A 80 11.17 -15.47 -9.68
CA ASP A 80 9.71 -15.46 -9.59
C ASP A 80 9.18 -14.67 -8.38
N SER A 81 10.05 -13.94 -7.69
CA SER A 81 9.66 -13.00 -6.64
C SER A 81 8.94 -11.77 -7.23
N VAL A 82 8.27 -11.00 -6.37
CA VAL A 82 7.49 -9.84 -6.78
C VAL A 82 7.90 -8.64 -5.93
N ALA A 83 8.03 -7.46 -6.55
CA ALA A 83 8.13 -6.21 -5.82
C ALA A 83 6.73 -5.68 -5.50
N VAL A 84 6.52 -5.23 -4.27
CA VAL A 84 5.24 -4.62 -3.86
C VAL A 84 5.51 -3.24 -3.31
N THR A 85 4.87 -2.22 -3.88
CA THR A 85 5.00 -0.84 -3.40
C THR A 85 3.70 -0.36 -2.78
N TYR A 86 3.80 0.27 -1.61
CA TYR A 86 2.68 0.83 -0.87
C TYR A 86 2.72 2.36 -0.90
N PHE A 87 1.57 2.98 -1.14
CA PHE A 87 1.43 4.43 -1.15
C PHE A 87 -0.02 4.85 -0.84
N GLY A 88 -0.22 6.09 -0.45
CA GLY A 88 -1.55 6.66 -0.21
C GLY A 88 -2.19 7.23 -1.49
N ASP A 89 -3.48 7.58 -1.38
CA ASP A 89 -4.22 8.24 -2.46
C ASP A 89 -3.54 9.54 -2.92
N GLY A 90 -3.00 10.34 -2.00
CA GLY A 90 -2.28 11.58 -2.34
C GLY A 90 -1.07 11.37 -3.24
N ALA A 91 -0.37 10.25 -3.10
CA ALA A 91 0.78 9.93 -3.93
C ALA A 91 0.42 9.74 -5.41
N THR A 92 -0.83 9.40 -5.72
CA THR A 92 -1.28 9.23 -7.11
C THR A 92 -1.27 10.54 -7.91
N SER A 93 -1.14 11.69 -7.24
CA SER A 93 -0.98 13.00 -7.87
C SER A 93 0.48 13.33 -8.21
N GLU A 94 1.44 12.56 -7.69
CA GLU A 94 2.86 12.73 -7.99
C GLU A 94 3.24 12.13 -9.34
N GLY A 95 4.17 12.78 -10.04
CA GLY A 95 4.71 12.30 -11.32
C GLY A 95 5.34 10.93 -11.20
N ASP A 96 6.11 10.70 -10.13
CA ASP A 96 6.83 9.45 -9.85
C ASP A 96 5.93 8.21 -9.94
N VAL A 97 4.71 8.29 -9.40
CA VAL A 97 3.74 7.16 -9.45
C VAL A 97 3.30 6.90 -10.88
N ASN A 98 3.02 7.96 -11.65
CA ASN A 98 2.59 7.83 -13.04
C ASN A 98 3.73 7.28 -13.93
N GLU A 99 4.94 7.77 -13.75
CA GLU A 99 6.12 7.30 -14.47
C GLU A 99 6.46 5.85 -14.13
N ALA A 100 6.36 5.48 -12.85
CA ALA A 100 6.53 4.09 -12.41
C ALA A 100 5.54 3.14 -13.10
N MET A 101 4.28 3.55 -13.24
CA MET A 101 3.26 2.78 -13.97
C MET A 101 3.57 2.67 -15.48
N VAL A 102 4.06 3.76 -16.11
CA VAL A 102 4.51 3.72 -17.52
C VAL A 102 5.62 2.69 -17.71
N PHE A 103 6.67 2.74 -16.89
CA PHE A 103 7.77 1.79 -16.98
C PHE A 103 7.31 0.36 -16.67
N ALA A 104 6.53 0.18 -15.63
CA ALA A 104 6.02 -1.14 -15.25
C ALA A 104 5.19 -1.78 -16.36
N ALA A 105 4.31 -1.02 -16.98
CA ALA A 105 3.49 -1.48 -18.09
C ALA A 105 4.31 -1.76 -19.35
N SER A 106 5.25 -0.87 -19.69
CA SER A 106 6.08 -1.00 -20.90
C SER A 106 6.98 -2.24 -20.86
N PHE A 107 7.55 -2.55 -19.70
CA PHE A 107 8.45 -3.68 -19.53
C PHE A 107 7.77 -4.93 -18.93
N GLN A 108 6.48 -4.86 -18.60
CA GLN A 108 5.69 -5.95 -18.01
C GLN A 108 6.36 -6.58 -16.77
N VAL A 109 6.93 -5.73 -15.92
CA VAL A 109 7.70 -6.17 -14.75
C VAL A 109 6.81 -6.70 -13.62
N PRO A 110 7.30 -7.62 -12.76
CA PRO A 110 6.54 -8.23 -11.66
C PRO A 110 6.42 -7.27 -10.47
N VAL A 111 5.58 -6.24 -10.60
CA VAL A 111 5.32 -5.27 -9.53
C VAL A 111 3.83 -5.16 -9.20
N VAL A 112 3.51 -5.03 -7.92
CA VAL A 112 2.17 -4.72 -7.43
C VAL A 112 2.16 -3.31 -6.84
N PHE A 113 1.34 -2.44 -7.41
CA PHE A 113 1.06 -1.10 -6.89
C PHE A 113 -0.10 -1.18 -5.91
N PHE A 114 0.16 -1.04 -4.61
CA PHE A 114 -0.85 -1.11 -3.57
C PHE A 114 -1.17 0.29 -3.04
N CYS A 115 -2.26 0.88 -3.53
CA CYS A 115 -2.75 2.19 -3.12
C CYS A 115 -3.71 2.05 -1.93
N THR A 116 -3.35 2.60 -0.78
CA THR A 116 -4.25 2.76 0.36
C THR A 116 -5.04 4.06 0.18
N ASN A 117 -6.25 3.97 -0.37
CA ASN A 117 -7.14 5.11 -0.48
C ASN A 117 -7.89 5.31 0.84
N ASN A 118 -7.40 6.22 1.66
CA ASN A 118 -8.02 6.58 2.93
C ASN A 118 -8.86 7.88 2.85
N HIS A 119 -9.17 8.33 1.63
CA HIS A 119 -9.96 9.51 1.25
C HIS A 119 -9.29 10.86 1.47
N TRP A 120 -8.14 10.94 2.17
CA TRP A 120 -7.57 12.20 2.58
C TRP A 120 -6.04 12.26 2.45
N ALA A 121 -5.56 13.13 1.59
CA ALA A 121 -4.15 13.53 1.55
C ALA A 121 -3.98 14.79 2.42
N ILE A 122 -3.64 14.64 3.69
CA ILE A 122 -3.70 15.68 4.73
C ILE A 122 -5.12 16.25 4.80
N SER A 123 -5.37 17.45 4.27
CA SER A 123 -6.67 18.13 4.21
C SER A 123 -7.33 18.06 2.83
N GLU A 124 -6.67 17.45 1.85
CA GLU A 124 -7.16 17.38 0.48
C GLU A 124 -7.95 16.08 0.26
N PRO A 125 -9.25 16.15 -0.03
CA PRO A 125 -10.06 14.97 -0.27
C PRO A 125 -9.75 14.36 -1.64
N VAL A 126 -9.83 13.03 -1.74
CA VAL A 126 -9.51 12.28 -2.97
C VAL A 126 -10.33 12.75 -4.18
N ARG A 127 -11.56 13.24 -3.99
CA ARG A 127 -12.42 13.76 -5.06
C ARG A 127 -11.86 15.00 -5.80
N LEU A 128 -10.97 15.74 -5.15
CA LEU A 128 -10.25 16.86 -5.77
C LEU A 128 -8.98 16.40 -6.49
N GLN A 129 -8.44 15.26 -6.13
CA GLN A 129 -7.25 14.68 -6.76
C GLN A 129 -7.60 13.84 -8.01
N SER A 130 -8.78 13.23 -8.01
CA SER A 130 -9.23 12.37 -9.11
C SER A 130 -10.75 12.42 -9.25
N HIS A 131 -11.24 12.67 -10.47
CA HIS A 131 -12.67 12.60 -10.79
C HIS A 131 -13.17 11.18 -11.07
N ILE A 132 -12.25 10.21 -11.17
CA ILE A 132 -12.56 8.78 -11.35
C ILE A 132 -11.95 8.00 -10.19
N GLN A 133 -12.34 6.74 -10.04
CA GLN A 133 -11.69 5.84 -9.07
C GLN A 133 -10.20 5.71 -9.38
N LEU A 134 -9.37 5.63 -8.34
CA LEU A 134 -7.92 5.54 -8.56
C LEU A 134 -7.53 4.25 -9.31
N ALA A 135 -8.26 3.16 -9.06
CA ALA A 135 -8.11 1.91 -9.80
C ALA A 135 -8.34 2.08 -11.31
N ASP A 136 -9.29 2.93 -11.71
CA ASP A 136 -9.61 3.15 -13.12
C ASP A 136 -8.51 3.91 -13.86
N ARG A 137 -7.69 4.69 -13.15
CA ARG A 137 -6.53 5.38 -13.74
C ARG A 137 -5.47 4.40 -14.24
N ALA A 138 -5.31 3.26 -13.59
CA ALA A 138 -4.34 2.25 -13.99
C ALA A 138 -4.65 1.66 -15.37
N ALA A 139 -5.92 1.60 -15.75
CA ALA A 139 -6.35 1.13 -17.08
C ALA A 139 -5.79 2.01 -18.20
N GLY A 140 -5.61 3.33 -17.96
CA GLY A 140 -4.98 4.25 -18.93
C GLY A 140 -3.52 3.92 -19.23
N PHE A 141 -2.84 3.20 -18.36
CA PHE A 141 -1.48 2.68 -18.56
C PHE A 141 -1.46 1.23 -19.08
N GLY A 142 -2.62 0.62 -19.29
CA GLY A 142 -2.72 -0.80 -19.65
C GLY A 142 -2.46 -1.76 -18.48
N ILE A 143 -2.55 -1.29 -17.24
CA ILE A 143 -2.35 -2.08 -16.03
C ILE A 143 -3.70 -2.57 -15.50
N PRO A 144 -3.92 -3.89 -15.35
CA PRO A 144 -5.08 -4.42 -14.67
C PRO A 144 -5.18 -3.90 -13.24
N SER A 145 -6.40 -3.59 -12.81
CA SER A 145 -6.63 -3.06 -11.47
C SER A 145 -7.71 -3.82 -10.71
N LEU A 146 -7.62 -3.77 -9.40
CA LEU A 146 -8.58 -4.30 -8.44
C LEU A 146 -8.92 -3.20 -7.45
N ARG A 147 -10.21 -2.99 -7.20
CA ARG A 147 -10.68 -2.14 -6.12
C ARG A 147 -11.30 -2.99 -5.03
N VAL A 148 -10.81 -2.89 -3.81
CA VAL A 148 -11.19 -3.76 -2.70
C VAL A 148 -11.54 -2.94 -1.45
N ASP A 149 -12.43 -3.47 -0.62
CA ASP A 149 -12.69 -2.93 0.71
C ASP A 149 -11.44 -3.10 1.59
N GLY A 150 -10.74 -1.99 1.85
CA GLY A 150 -9.51 -1.96 2.65
C GLY A 150 -9.73 -2.29 4.13
N ASN A 151 -10.99 -2.26 4.60
CA ASN A 151 -11.39 -2.66 5.95
C ASN A 151 -11.81 -4.15 6.03
N ASP A 152 -11.66 -4.91 4.95
CA ASP A 152 -11.83 -6.36 4.94
C ASP A 152 -10.48 -7.06 4.73
N VAL A 153 -9.91 -7.60 5.81
CA VAL A 153 -8.59 -8.23 5.78
C VAL A 153 -8.53 -9.43 4.83
N LEU A 154 -9.61 -10.19 4.71
CA LEU A 154 -9.67 -11.38 3.85
C LEU A 154 -9.81 -10.99 2.38
N ALA A 155 -10.62 -10.00 2.06
CA ALA A 155 -10.75 -9.46 0.71
C ALA A 155 -9.43 -8.85 0.22
N VAL A 156 -8.75 -8.06 1.07
CA VAL A 156 -7.43 -7.52 0.77
C VAL A 156 -6.40 -8.64 0.53
N MET A 157 -6.40 -9.68 1.38
CA MET A 157 -5.50 -10.82 1.20
C MET A 157 -5.76 -11.53 -0.13
N ALA A 158 -7.02 -11.78 -0.48
CA ALA A 158 -7.40 -12.44 -1.73
C ALA A 158 -6.99 -11.61 -2.95
N ALA A 159 -7.30 -10.31 -2.97
CA ALA A 159 -6.91 -9.40 -4.06
C ALA A 159 -5.39 -9.36 -4.24
N THR A 160 -4.64 -9.28 -3.11
CA THR A 160 -3.18 -9.26 -3.15
C THR A 160 -2.62 -10.57 -3.72
N ARG A 161 -3.14 -11.73 -3.31
CA ARG A 161 -2.73 -13.03 -3.87
C ARG A 161 -2.96 -13.11 -5.38
N VAL A 162 -4.11 -12.66 -5.87
CA VAL A 162 -4.40 -12.60 -7.31
C VAL A 162 -3.36 -11.78 -8.07
N ALA A 163 -3.03 -10.59 -7.54
CA ALA A 163 -2.03 -9.72 -8.14
C ALA A 163 -0.61 -10.33 -8.14
N LEU A 164 -0.20 -10.91 -7.00
CA LEU A 164 1.09 -11.59 -6.88
C LEU A 164 1.20 -12.80 -7.83
N ASP A 165 0.17 -13.62 -7.87
CA ASP A 165 0.13 -14.81 -8.75
C ASP A 165 0.20 -14.41 -10.23
N ARG A 166 -0.44 -13.31 -10.60
CA ARG A 166 -0.35 -12.76 -11.96
C ARG A 166 1.07 -12.32 -12.27
N ALA A 167 1.69 -11.53 -11.40
CA ALA A 167 3.05 -11.03 -11.58
C ALA A 167 4.07 -12.17 -11.71
N ARG A 168 4.00 -13.20 -10.84
CA ARG A 168 4.89 -14.39 -10.87
C ARG A 168 4.80 -15.18 -12.16
N ARG A 169 3.64 -15.20 -12.80
CA ARG A 169 3.42 -15.91 -14.07
C ARG A 169 3.79 -15.07 -15.29
N GLY A 170 4.49 -13.94 -15.10
CA GLY A 170 4.87 -13.05 -16.18
C GLY A 170 3.70 -12.22 -16.73
N GLY A 171 2.61 -12.11 -15.99
CA GLY A 171 1.44 -11.33 -16.40
C GLY A 171 1.62 -9.82 -16.22
N GLY A 172 2.79 -9.36 -15.77
CA GLY A 172 3.10 -7.95 -15.57
C GLY A 172 2.48 -7.32 -14.32
N PRO A 173 2.44 -5.98 -14.25
CA PRO A 173 2.01 -5.26 -13.07
C PRO A 173 0.51 -5.36 -12.79
N THR A 174 0.13 -5.13 -11.54
CA THR A 174 -1.28 -4.97 -11.12
C THR A 174 -1.39 -3.79 -10.17
N PHE A 175 -2.45 -3.01 -10.29
CA PHE A 175 -2.80 -1.94 -9.36
C PHE A 175 -3.93 -2.38 -8.42
N ILE A 176 -3.76 -2.21 -7.10
CA ILE A 176 -4.80 -2.47 -6.11
C ILE A 176 -5.15 -1.16 -5.42
N GLU A 177 -6.42 -0.77 -5.47
CA GLU A 177 -6.97 0.31 -4.65
C GLU A 177 -7.69 -0.31 -3.43
N ALA A 178 -7.09 -0.21 -2.26
CA ALA A 178 -7.69 -0.62 -1.00
C ALA A 178 -8.38 0.58 -0.36
N VAL A 179 -9.71 0.61 -0.42
CA VAL A 179 -10.53 1.70 0.08
C VAL A 179 -10.75 1.56 1.57
N SER A 180 -10.28 2.53 2.32
CA SER A 180 -10.40 2.62 3.78
C SER A 180 -10.70 4.07 4.17
N TYR A 181 -10.57 4.40 5.46
CA TYR A 181 -10.75 5.77 5.92
C TYR A 181 -9.75 6.13 7.01
N ARG A 182 -9.20 7.33 6.94
CA ARG A 182 -8.31 7.85 7.98
C ARG A 182 -9.14 8.37 9.17
N MET A 183 -9.26 7.58 10.22
CA MET A 183 -10.07 7.91 11.40
C MET A 183 -9.49 9.07 12.22
N GLY A 184 -8.18 9.11 12.38
CA GLY A 184 -7.47 10.13 13.15
C GLY A 184 -6.97 11.33 12.33
N PRO A 185 -6.29 12.28 12.96
CA PRO A 185 -5.58 13.36 12.28
C PRO A 185 -4.42 12.80 11.44
N HIS A 186 -3.96 13.57 10.46
CA HIS A 186 -2.82 13.17 9.62
C HIS A 186 -1.50 13.15 10.41
N THR A 187 -1.31 14.15 11.23
CA THR A 187 -0.16 14.29 12.14
C THR A 187 -0.63 14.87 13.48
N THR A 188 0.28 14.95 14.46
CA THR A 188 -0.01 15.57 15.76
C THR A 188 -0.34 17.06 15.67
N ALA A 189 0.08 17.73 14.60
CA ALA A 189 -0.20 19.15 14.36
C ALA A 189 -1.46 19.39 13.49
N ASP A 190 -2.08 18.32 12.98
CA ASP A 190 -3.26 18.39 12.11
C ASP A 190 -4.55 18.47 12.94
N ASP A 191 -5.46 19.34 12.51
CA ASP A 191 -6.80 19.47 13.08
C ASP A 191 -7.86 19.13 12.01
N PRO A 192 -8.32 17.87 11.96
CA PRO A 192 -9.26 17.44 10.93
C PRO A 192 -10.66 18.07 11.06
N THR A 193 -11.01 18.69 12.19
CA THR A 193 -12.30 19.37 12.35
C THR A 193 -12.44 20.57 11.44
N ARG A 194 -11.34 21.07 10.90
CA ARG A 194 -11.32 22.21 9.98
C ARG A 194 -11.72 21.86 8.53
N TYR A 195 -11.70 20.58 8.16
CA TYR A 195 -11.91 20.17 6.75
C TYR A 195 -12.77 18.90 6.58
N ARG A 196 -13.08 18.19 7.67
CA ARG A 196 -13.77 16.90 7.64
C ARG A 196 -15.06 16.93 8.45
N ASP A 197 -16.15 16.32 7.93
CA ASP A 197 -17.40 16.15 8.63
C ASP A 197 -17.30 15.03 9.70
N ALA A 198 -17.86 15.28 10.89
CA ALA A 198 -17.91 14.30 11.96
C ALA A 198 -18.77 13.07 11.59
N ASN A 199 -19.82 13.23 10.79
CA ASN A 199 -20.68 12.14 10.35
C ASN A 199 -19.94 11.08 9.53
N GLU A 200 -18.92 11.49 8.76
CA GLU A 200 -18.06 10.54 8.01
C GLU A 200 -17.35 9.56 8.95
N LEU A 201 -16.96 10.03 10.15
CA LEU A 201 -16.28 9.17 11.13
C LEU A 201 -17.22 8.08 11.68
N GLU A 202 -18.48 8.43 11.96
CA GLU A 202 -19.46 7.48 12.48
C GLU A 202 -19.77 6.39 11.47
N ASP A 203 -19.95 6.76 10.20
CA ASP A 203 -20.19 5.83 9.09
C ASP A 203 -19.02 4.82 8.91
N TRP A 204 -17.78 5.31 9.03
CA TRP A 204 -16.61 4.48 8.89
C TRP A 204 -16.25 3.68 10.14
N ALA A 205 -16.59 4.17 11.34
CA ALA A 205 -16.44 3.43 12.60
C ALA A 205 -17.26 2.12 12.59
N ALA A 206 -18.46 2.15 11.99
CA ALA A 206 -19.28 0.95 11.81
C ALA A 206 -18.64 -0.12 10.92
N ARG A 207 -17.59 0.24 10.18
CA ARG A 207 -16.84 -0.65 9.25
C ARG A 207 -15.45 -0.99 9.79
N ASP A 208 -15.23 -0.86 11.09
CA ASP A 208 -13.92 -1.13 11.70
C ASP A 208 -13.42 -2.54 11.36
N PRO A 209 -12.18 -2.68 10.82
CA PRO A 209 -11.67 -3.97 10.36
C PRO A 209 -11.44 -4.97 11.49
N ILE A 210 -11.13 -4.51 12.71
CA ILE A 210 -10.89 -5.39 13.86
C ILE A 210 -12.22 -5.95 14.35
N SER A 211 -13.23 -5.11 14.52
CA SER A 211 -14.58 -5.53 14.91
C SER A 211 -15.19 -6.50 13.91
N ARG A 212 -14.97 -6.28 12.61
CA ARG A 212 -15.47 -7.17 11.54
C ARG A 212 -14.84 -8.56 11.61
N ILE A 213 -13.52 -8.65 11.77
CA ILE A 213 -12.86 -9.95 11.86
C ILE A 213 -13.18 -10.66 13.17
N ALA A 214 -13.31 -9.94 14.30
CA ALA A 214 -13.73 -10.51 15.56
C ALA A 214 -15.12 -11.16 15.44
N ALA A 215 -16.09 -10.43 14.90
CA ALA A 215 -17.46 -10.96 14.69
C ALA A 215 -17.50 -12.16 13.73
N LEU A 216 -16.58 -12.25 12.76
CA LEU A 216 -16.45 -13.41 11.89
C LEU A 216 -15.93 -14.65 12.64
N LEU A 217 -14.94 -14.45 13.53
CA LEU A 217 -14.33 -15.53 14.31
C LEU A 217 -15.29 -16.07 15.37
N GLU A 218 -16.12 -15.22 15.96
CA GLU A 218 -17.13 -15.63 16.96
C GLU A 218 -18.26 -16.49 16.35
N ARG A 219 -18.48 -16.42 15.03
CA ARG A 219 -19.51 -17.22 14.31
C ARG A 219 -19.04 -18.61 13.92
N LYS A 220 -17.76 -18.91 14.08
CA LYS A 220 -17.15 -20.22 13.77
C LYS A 220 -16.98 -21.07 15.02
#